data_e9c9ec48ad4754e81863732f1787f9c6
#
_entry.id   e9c9ec48ad4754e81863732f1787f9c6
#
_cell.length_a   1.000
_cell.length_b   1.000
_cell.length_c   1.000
_cell.angle_alpha   90.00
_cell.angle_beta   90.00
_cell.angle_gamma   90.00
#
_symmetry.space_group_name_H-M   'P 1'
#
loop_
_entity.id
_entity.type
_entity.pdbx_description
1 polymer ?
#
loop_
_entity_poly.entity_id
_entity_poly.type
_entity_poly.pdbx_seq_one_letter_code
_entity_poly.pdbx_strand_id
1 'polypeptide(L)' 'MIEIDGSYGEGGGQVLRTALTLATLTGQPAHIRRIRAGRRNPGLAPQHLTGVLALARLCAAEVHQAAIGSTEIVFEP' A
#
# COMPACT_ATOMS: atom_id res chain seq x y z
N MET A 1 8.58 1.79 -12.17
CA MET A 1 7.64 1.47 -11.07
C MET A 1 8.41 0.90 -9.89
N ILE A 2 8.10 1.39 -8.70
CA ILE A 2 8.71 0.88 -7.47
C ILE A 2 8.01 -0.42 -7.10
N GLU A 3 8.79 -1.50 -6.90
CA GLU A 3 8.27 -2.80 -6.49
C GLU A 3 8.61 -3.03 -5.03
N ILE A 4 7.60 -3.29 -4.20
CA ILE A 4 7.78 -3.47 -2.76
C ILE A 4 7.15 -4.79 -2.33
N ASP A 5 7.89 -5.56 -1.53
CA ASP A 5 7.36 -6.74 -0.87
C ASP A 5 6.80 -6.32 0.50
N GLY A 6 5.49 -6.28 0.62
CA GLY A 6 4.83 -5.83 1.83
C GLY A 6 4.98 -6.76 3.02
N SER A 7 5.55 -7.95 2.82
CA SER A 7 5.82 -8.88 3.92
C SER A 7 7.19 -8.65 4.55
N TYR A 8 8.00 -7.75 4.02
CA TYR A 8 9.36 -7.50 4.49
C TYR A 8 9.34 -7.04 5.96
N GLY A 9 10.32 -7.50 6.71
CA GLY A 9 10.39 -7.22 8.12
C GLY A 9 9.22 -7.86 8.86
N GLU A 10 8.48 -7.08 9.62
CA GLU A 10 7.30 -7.57 10.34
C GLU A 10 6.06 -7.63 9.47
N GLY A 11 6.14 -7.13 8.25
CA GLY A 11 5.03 -7.19 7.30
C GLY A 11 3.79 -6.42 7.72
N GLY A 12 3.96 -5.37 8.52
CA GLY A 12 2.84 -4.57 8.99
C GLY A 12 2.57 -3.34 8.14
N GLY A 13 1.71 -2.45 8.66
CA GLY A 13 1.35 -1.22 7.95
C GLY A 13 2.51 -0.25 7.75
N GLN A 14 3.60 -0.42 8.49
CA GLN A 14 4.77 0.45 8.37
C GLN A 14 5.38 0.39 6.96
N VAL A 15 5.54 -0.81 6.42
CA VAL A 15 6.10 -1.00 5.08
C VAL A 15 5.19 -0.34 4.05
N LEU A 16 3.90 -0.56 4.18
CA LEU A 16 2.91 0.03 3.28
C LEU A 16 2.99 1.56 3.31
N ARG A 17 2.98 2.17 4.49
CA ARG A 17 3.03 3.63 4.61
C ARG A 17 4.31 4.22 4.04
N THR A 18 5.44 3.58 4.31
CA THR A 18 6.72 4.03 3.77
C THR A 18 6.73 3.98 2.25
N ALA A 19 6.22 2.89 1.67
CA ALA A 19 6.17 2.73 0.22
C ALA A 19 5.30 3.81 -0.44
N LEU A 20 4.13 4.08 0.14
CA LEU A 20 3.24 5.11 -0.40
C LEU A 20 3.83 6.51 -0.27
N THR A 21 4.53 6.77 0.83
CA THR A 21 5.19 8.05 1.03
C THR A 21 6.27 8.26 -0.03
N LEU A 22 7.09 7.25 -0.28
CA LEU A 22 8.13 7.31 -1.30
C LEU A 22 7.55 7.52 -2.69
N ALA A 23 6.48 6.80 -3.01
CA ALA A 23 5.81 6.96 -4.30
C ALA A 23 5.32 8.40 -4.48
N THR A 24 4.68 8.96 -3.44
CA THR A 24 4.16 10.32 -3.48
C THR A 24 5.28 11.35 -3.65
N LEU A 25 6.36 11.20 -2.87
CA LEU A 25 7.47 12.16 -2.90
C LEU A 25 8.24 12.13 -4.22
N THR A 26 8.35 10.96 -4.82
CA THR A 26 9.12 10.80 -6.05
C THR A 26 8.27 10.89 -7.31
N GLY A 27 6.95 10.89 -7.17
CA GLY A 27 6.03 10.89 -8.31
C GLY A 27 6.05 9.60 -9.10
N GLN A 28 6.56 8.51 -8.53
CA GLN A 28 6.65 7.22 -9.21
C GLN A 28 5.56 6.26 -8.75
N PRO A 29 4.97 5.49 -9.67
CA PRO A 29 4.03 4.44 -9.26
C PRO A 29 4.71 3.40 -8.39
N ALA A 30 3.95 2.85 -7.45
CA ALA A 30 4.43 1.78 -6.58
C ALA A 30 3.51 0.58 -6.67
N HIS A 31 4.10 -0.60 -6.80
CA HIS A 31 3.40 -1.87 -6.78
C HIS A 31 3.80 -2.59 -5.49
N ILE A 32 2.85 -2.76 -4.59
CA ILE A 32 3.09 -3.38 -3.30
C ILE A 32 2.38 -4.72 -3.29
N ARG A 33 3.14 -5.78 -3.04
CA ARG A 33 2.65 -7.16 -3.02
C ARG A 33 2.83 -7.76 -1.66
N ARG A 34 2.12 -8.86 -1.40
CA ARG A 34 2.22 -9.64 -0.17
C ARG A 34 1.99 -8.81 1.07
N ILE A 35 1.04 -7.88 0.97
CA ILE A 35 0.71 -6.97 2.08
C ILE A 35 0.24 -7.82 3.27
N ARG A 36 0.96 -7.70 4.40
CA ARG A 36 0.66 -8.40 5.63
C ARG A 36 0.48 -9.91 5.44
N ALA A 37 1.27 -10.51 4.49
CA ALA A 37 1.10 -11.91 4.12
C ALA A 37 1.31 -12.88 5.27
N GLY A 38 2.16 -12.53 6.24
CA GLY A 38 2.42 -13.37 7.40
C GLY A 38 1.48 -13.12 8.58
N ARG A 39 0.48 -12.25 8.43
CA ARG A 39 -0.46 -11.95 9.51
C ARG A 39 -1.63 -12.92 9.51
N ARG A 40 -2.31 -13.00 10.65
CA ARG A 40 -3.48 -13.86 10.81
C ARG A 40 -4.58 -13.50 9.81
N ASN A 41 -4.81 -12.20 9.60
CA ASN A 41 -5.72 -11.69 8.58
C ASN A 41 -4.88 -10.94 7.55
N PRO A 42 -4.38 -11.62 6.51
CA PRO A 42 -3.50 -10.97 5.53
C PRO A 42 -4.24 -9.90 4.73
N GLY A 43 -3.45 -9.03 4.13
CA GLY A 43 -3.97 -7.98 3.28
C GLY A 43 -4.32 -6.72 4.03
N LEU A 44 -4.98 -5.79 3.34
CA LEU A 44 -5.36 -4.50 3.91
C LEU A 44 -6.42 -4.65 4.98
N ALA A 45 -6.12 -4.21 6.19
CA ALA A 45 -7.12 -4.06 7.22
C ALA A 45 -7.89 -2.74 6.97
N PRO A 46 -9.09 -2.56 7.60
CA PRO A 46 -9.86 -1.33 7.36
C PRO A 46 -9.09 -0.05 7.57
N GLN A 47 -8.27 0.05 8.62
CA GLN A 47 -7.50 1.26 8.87
C GLN A 47 -6.43 1.49 7.79
N HIS A 48 -5.85 0.43 7.25
CA HIS A 48 -4.87 0.55 6.17
C HIS A 48 -5.53 1.03 4.88
N LEU A 49 -6.68 0.47 4.55
CA LEU A 49 -7.43 0.88 3.39
C LEU A 49 -7.84 2.35 3.48
N THR A 50 -8.33 2.77 4.65
CA THR A 50 -8.71 4.16 4.87
C THR A 50 -7.52 5.09 4.63
N GLY A 51 -6.34 4.73 5.13
CA GLY A 51 -5.12 5.53 4.94
C GLY A 51 -4.70 5.62 3.49
N VAL A 52 -4.75 4.50 2.77
CA VAL A 52 -4.41 4.47 1.34
C VAL A 52 -5.35 5.38 0.54
N LEU A 53 -6.64 5.26 0.77
CA LEU A 53 -7.63 6.05 0.03
C LEU A 53 -7.54 7.53 0.38
N ALA A 54 -7.28 7.86 1.65
CA ALA A 54 -7.12 9.25 2.07
C ALA A 54 -5.91 9.89 1.38
N LEU A 55 -4.78 9.18 1.35
CA LEU A 55 -3.59 9.69 0.68
C LEU A 55 -3.82 9.85 -0.81
N ALA A 56 -4.49 8.89 -1.43
CA ALA A 56 -4.80 8.97 -2.86
C ALA A 56 -5.62 10.21 -3.18
N ARG A 57 -6.59 10.55 -2.34
CA ARG A 57 -7.39 11.78 -2.53
C ARG A 57 -6.56 13.03 -2.38
N LEU A 58 -5.66 13.06 -1.40
CA LEU A 58 -4.84 14.23 -1.15
C LEU A 58 -3.89 14.55 -2.30
N CYS A 59 -3.36 13.55 -2.95
CA CYS A 59 -2.39 13.74 -4.05
C CYS A 59 -2.98 13.43 -5.43
N ALA A 60 -4.29 13.23 -5.53
CA ALA A 60 -4.98 12.90 -6.77
C ALA A 60 -4.40 11.64 -7.44
N ALA A 61 -4.03 10.66 -6.64
CA ALA A 61 -3.47 9.41 -7.13
C ALA A 61 -4.57 8.44 -7.54
N GLU A 62 -4.23 7.52 -8.45
CA GLU A 62 -5.07 6.37 -8.76
C GLU A 62 -4.57 5.18 -7.98
N VAL A 63 -5.49 4.38 -7.44
CA VAL A 63 -5.15 3.17 -6.71
C VAL A 63 -5.94 2.02 -7.30
N HIS A 64 -5.23 0.93 -7.63
CA HIS A 64 -5.84 -0.27 -8.18
C HIS A 64 -5.83 -1.38 -7.13
N GLN A 65 -6.93 -2.14 -7.07
CA GLN A 65 -7.09 -3.29 -6.19
C GLN A 65 -7.15 -2.93 -4.70
N ALA A 66 -7.48 -1.70 -4.36
CA ALA A 66 -7.59 -1.28 -2.97
C ALA A 66 -8.93 -1.71 -2.39
N ALA A 67 -8.90 -2.77 -1.58
CA ALA A 67 -10.08 -3.30 -0.90
C ALA A 67 -9.64 -3.99 0.39
N ILE A 68 -10.56 -4.16 1.32
CA ILE A 68 -10.28 -4.89 2.56
C ILE A 68 -9.83 -6.31 2.20
N GLY A 69 -8.72 -6.75 2.77
CA GLY A 69 -8.16 -8.07 2.51
C GLY A 69 -7.30 -8.17 1.26
N SER A 70 -7.20 -7.10 0.49
CA SER A 70 -6.34 -7.10 -0.69
C SER A 70 -4.88 -7.22 -0.28
N THR A 71 -4.15 -8.16 -0.90
CA THR A 71 -2.74 -8.37 -0.61
C THR A 71 -1.82 -7.66 -1.59
N GLU A 72 -2.40 -7.01 -2.59
CA GLU A 72 -1.64 -6.37 -3.64
C GLU A 72 -2.35 -5.10 -4.07
N ILE A 73 -1.61 -4.00 -4.18
CA ILE A 73 -2.15 -2.74 -4.72
C ILE A 73 -1.14 -2.11 -5.66
N VAL A 74 -1.64 -1.30 -6.59
CA VAL A 74 -0.81 -0.41 -7.42
C VAL A 74 -1.26 1.01 -7.12
N PHE A 75 -0.31 1.85 -6.72
CA PHE A 75 -0.55 3.25 -6.34
C PHE A 75 0.16 4.14 -7.37
N GLU A 76 -0.62 4.95 -8.06
CA GLU A 76 -0.10 5.84 -9.12
C GLU A 76 -0.37 7.30 -8.74
N PRO A 77 0.59 7.94 -8.11
CA PRO A 77 0.43 9.34 -7.70
C PRO A 77 0.32 10.32 -8.85
#